data_e2f43caae9610629e427eef124d6a32e
#
_entry.id   e2f43caae9610629e427eef124d6a32e
#
_cell.length_a   1.000
_cell.length_b   1.000
_cell.length_c   1.000
_cell.angle_alpha   90.00
_cell.angle_beta   90.00
_cell.angle_gamma   90.00
#
_symmetry.space_group_name_H-M   'P 1'
#
loop_
_entity.id
_entity.type
_entity.pdbx_description
1 polymer ?
#
loop_
_entity_poly.entity_id
_entity_poly.type
_entity_poly.pdbx_seq_one_letter_code
_entity_poly.pdbx_strand_id
1 'polypeptide(L)'
;MDAWVWQGERGLLRSFQGTIAEANAAARASSDSLRAAAFPEVADIVPGARTMLVELLPGAEPSAALVRAIEAEPPEASARKGTLHEIAVTYDGEDLPAVAALRGMRPEDVIELHMSVEYTVAFIGFQPGFPYLLGLPEQLAVPRLASPRVKVEWGSVAIAGEYTGIYPAATPGGWRLLGYTDAPLFDPARTPPSLLAPGDRVRFVRS
;
A
#
# COMPACT_ATOMS: atom_id res chain seq x y z
N MET A 1 -25.60 -10.19 -6.26
CA MET A 1 -24.69 -9.10 -6.65
C MET A 1 -23.48 -9.78 -7.24
N ASP A 2 -23.09 -9.38 -8.45
CA ASP A 2 -21.92 -9.97 -9.10
C ASP A 2 -20.70 -9.76 -8.22
N ALA A 3 -19.86 -10.77 -8.08
CA ALA A 3 -18.68 -10.73 -7.22
C ALA A 3 -17.61 -9.75 -7.76
N TRP A 4 -17.78 -9.31 -9.01
CA TRP A 4 -16.91 -8.35 -9.69
C TRP A 4 -17.70 -7.46 -10.65
N VAL A 5 -17.10 -6.36 -11.09
CA VAL A 5 -17.66 -5.43 -12.09
C VAL A 5 -16.62 -5.07 -13.14
N TRP A 6 -17.08 -4.72 -14.34
CA TRP A 6 -16.21 -4.17 -15.37
C TRP A 6 -15.66 -2.80 -14.96
N GLN A 7 -14.37 -2.60 -15.13
CA GLN A 7 -13.67 -1.34 -14.98
C GLN A 7 -13.03 -0.95 -16.32
N GLY A 8 -13.66 -0.03 -17.02
CA GLY A 8 -13.27 0.27 -18.41
C GLY A 8 -13.52 -0.92 -19.34
N GLU A 9 -12.69 -1.07 -20.37
CA GLU A 9 -12.88 -2.08 -21.43
C GLU A 9 -12.18 -3.43 -21.12
N ARG A 10 -11.23 -3.45 -20.19
CA ARG A 10 -10.35 -4.62 -19.97
C ARG A 10 -10.17 -4.98 -18.50
N GLY A 11 -10.74 -4.23 -17.59
CA GLY A 11 -10.59 -4.45 -16.16
C GLY A 11 -11.75 -5.22 -15.55
N LEU A 12 -11.45 -6.23 -14.73
CA LEU A 12 -12.38 -6.94 -13.88
C LEU A 12 -12.05 -6.57 -12.44
N LEU A 13 -12.91 -5.76 -11.80
CA LEU A 13 -12.70 -5.27 -10.44
C LEU A 13 -13.53 -6.07 -9.45
N ARG A 14 -12.86 -6.76 -8.53
CA ARG A 14 -13.47 -7.42 -7.38
C ARG A 14 -13.27 -6.59 -6.12
N SER A 15 -14.32 -6.46 -5.29
CA SER A 15 -14.26 -5.82 -3.97
C SER A 15 -14.37 -6.85 -2.85
N PHE A 16 -13.68 -6.58 -1.73
CA PHE A 16 -13.65 -7.44 -0.55
C PHE A 16 -14.22 -6.69 0.66
N GLN A 17 -14.98 -7.40 1.48
CA GLN A 17 -15.65 -6.87 2.67
C GLN A 17 -14.81 -7.07 3.94
N GLY A 18 -15.25 -6.49 5.05
CA GLY A 18 -14.56 -6.56 6.34
C GLY A 18 -13.81 -5.30 6.71
N THR A 19 -12.95 -5.36 7.70
CA THR A 19 -11.99 -4.29 8.04
C THR A 19 -11.03 -4.06 6.88
N ILE A 20 -10.31 -2.92 6.88
CA ILE A 20 -9.33 -2.65 5.81
C ILE A 20 -8.24 -3.73 5.76
N ALA A 21 -7.82 -4.21 6.91
CA ALA A 21 -6.77 -5.25 7.00
C ALA A 21 -7.26 -6.60 6.44
N GLU A 22 -8.48 -7.03 6.80
CA GLU A 22 -9.09 -8.26 6.28
C GLU A 22 -9.33 -8.19 4.78
N ALA A 23 -9.94 -7.10 4.30
CA ALA A 23 -10.22 -6.91 2.89
C ALA A 23 -8.93 -6.86 2.06
N ASN A 24 -7.89 -6.19 2.56
CA ASN A 24 -6.59 -6.16 1.89
C ASN A 24 -5.90 -7.53 1.90
N ALA A 25 -5.96 -8.27 3.01
CA ALA A 25 -5.42 -9.63 3.07
C ALA A 25 -6.11 -10.55 2.04
N ALA A 26 -7.44 -10.48 1.93
CA ALA A 26 -8.22 -11.21 0.95
C ALA A 26 -7.87 -10.81 -0.50
N ALA A 27 -7.74 -9.51 -0.76
CA ALA A 27 -7.35 -9.01 -2.08
C ALA A 27 -5.97 -9.52 -2.51
N ARG A 28 -4.99 -9.48 -1.60
CA ARG A 28 -3.63 -9.99 -1.86
C ARG A 28 -3.63 -11.51 -2.07
N ALA A 29 -4.30 -12.27 -1.18
CA ALA A 29 -4.38 -13.72 -1.30
C ALA A 29 -5.02 -14.16 -2.63
N SER A 30 -6.12 -13.52 -3.04
CA SER A 30 -6.76 -13.75 -4.33
C SER A 30 -5.84 -13.38 -5.50
N SER A 31 -5.14 -12.25 -5.41
CA SER A 31 -4.18 -11.82 -6.44
C SER A 31 -3.04 -12.82 -6.61
N ASP A 32 -2.48 -13.32 -5.52
CA ASP A 32 -1.39 -14.31 -5.56
C ASP A 32 -1.87 -15.65 -6.13
N SER A 33 -3.09 -16.08 -5.77
CA SER A 33 -3.70 -17.29 -6.33
C SER A 33 -3.90 -17.18 -7.84
N LEU A 34 -4.43 -16.04 -8.33
CA LEU A 34 -4.62 -15.82 -9.77
C LEU A 34 -3.30 -15.72 -10.53
N ARG A 35 -2.28 -15.08 -9.94
CA ARG A 35 -0.94 -15.05 -10.55
C ARG A 35 -0.33 -16.45 -10.66
N ALA A 36 -0.50 -17.27 -9.63
CA ALA A 36 -0.02 -18.65 -9.64
C ALA A 36 -0.74 -19.52 -10.69
N ALA A 37 -2.03 -19.24 -10.96
CA ALA A 37 -2.80 -19.93 -11.99
C ALA A 37 -2.42 -19.54 -13.42
N ALA A 38 -1.76 -18.39 -13.62
CA ALA A 38 -1.17 -17.94 -14.89
C ALA A 38 -2.13 -17.98 -16.08
N PHE A 39 -3.27 -17.30 -15.98
CA PHE A 39 -4.25 -17.22 -17.06
C PHE A 39 -3.69 -16.48 -18.28
N PRO A 40 -3.71 -17.07 -19.48
CA PRO A 40 -3.05 -16.51 -20.66
C PRO A 40 -3.68 -15.19 -21.15
N GLU A 41 -4.96 -14.96 -20.85
CA GLU A 41 -5.68 -13.73 -21.20
C GLU A 41 -5.40 -12.55 -20.25
N VAL A 42 -4.72 -12.78 -19.11
CA VAL A 42 -4.46 -11.76 -18.10
C VAL A 42 -3.15 -11.02 -18.40
N ALA A 43 -3.24 -9.70 -18.48
CA ALA A 43 -2.08 -8.81 -18.62
C ALA A 43 -1.43 -8.46 -17.27
N ASP A 44 -2.26 -8.13 -16.26
CA ASP A 44 -1.79 -7.77 -14.92
C ASP A 44 -2.87 -8.02 -13.87
N ILE A 45 -2.45 -8.13 -12.61
CA ILE A 45 -3.31 -8.26 -11.45
C ILE A 45 -2.83 -7.28 -10.38
N VAL A 46 -3.68 -6.31 -10.02
CA VAL A 46 -3.32 -5.22 -9.12
C VAL A 46 -4.16 -5.30 -7.83
N PRO A 47 -3.56 -5.68 -6.69
CA PRO A 47 -4.23 -5.56 -5.41
C PRO A 47 -4.31 -4.10 -4.99
N GLY A 48 -5.47 -3.70 -4.45
CA GLY A 48 -5.70 -2.40 -3.84
C GLY A 48 -6.00 -2.50 -2.34
N ALA A 49 -6.53 -1.45 -1.77
CA ALA A 49 -6.88 -1.40 -0.35
C ALA A 49 -7.94 -2.45 0.03
N ARG A 50 -8.99 -2.54 -0.77
CA ARG A 50 -10.15 -3.44 -0.61
C ARG A 50 -10.56 -4.10 -1.91
N THR A 51 -9.72 -4.01 -2.94
CA THR A 51 -10.06 -4.44 -4.29
C THR A 51 -8.93 -5.24 -4.90
N MET A 52 -9.27 -6.00 -5.92
CA MET A 52 -8.33 -6.63 -6.84
C MET A 52 -8.81 -6.28 -8.25
N LEU A 53 -7.95 -5.67 -9.04
CA LEU A 53 -8.16 -5.45 -10.45
C LEU A 53 -7.41 -6.52 -11.24
N VAL A 54 -8.11 -7.20 -12.13
CA VAL A 54 -7.53 -8.10 -13.14
C VAL A 54 -7.63 -7.40 -14.48
N GLU A 55 -6.50 -7.07 -15.08
CA GLU A 55 -6.45 -6.45 -16.40
C GLU A 55 -6.23 -7.51 -17.48
N LEU A 56 -7.09 -7.50 -18.50
CA LEU A 56 -6.98 -8.42 -19.65
C LEU A 56 -6.04 -7.85 -20.72
N LEU A 57 -5.45 -8.73 -21.49
CA LEU A 57 -4.74 -8.36 -22.71
C LEU A 57 -5.69 -7.64 -23.70
N PRO A 58 -5.17 -6.74 -24.55
CA PRO A 58 -6.00 -6.06 -25.55
C PRO A 58 -6.78 -7.06 -26.45
N GLY A 59 -8.10 -6.90 -26.49
CA GLY A 59 -8.99 -7.75 -27.28
C GLY A 59 -9.27 -9.15 -26.70
N ALA A 60 -8.74 -9.44 -25.50
CA ALA A 60 -9.06 -10.69 -24.82
C ALA A 60 -10.41 -10.61 -24.09
N GLU A 61 -11.10 -11.73 -24.02
CA GLU A 61 -12.31 -11.92 -23.21
C GLU A 61 -11.99 -12.83 -22.02
N PRO A 62 -12.63 -12.64 -20.86
CA PRO A 62 -12.37 -13.48 -19.70
C PRO A 62 -12.95 -14.89 -19.93
N SER A 63 -12.09 -15.90 -19.77
CA SER A 63 -12.54 -17.29 -19.82
C SER A 63 -13.45 -17.63 -18.62
N ALA A 64 -14.31 -18.63 -18.78
CA ALA A 64 -15.13 -19.12 -17.66
C ALA A 64 -14.28 -19.64 -16.48
N ALA A 65 -13.04 -20.07 -16.74
CA ALA A 65 -12.11 -20.49 -15.71
C ALA A 65 -11.60 -19.29 -14.90
N LEU A 66 -11.21 -18.20 -15.57
CA LEU A 66 -10.79 -16.94 -14.93
C LEU A 66 -11.93 -16.35 -14.09
N VAL A 67 -13.14 -16.28 -14.65
CA VAL A 67 -14.32 -15.77 -13.91
C VAL A 67 -14.55 -16.56 -12.62
N ARG A 68 -14.56 -17.88 -12.69
CA ARG A 68 -14.68 -18.72 -11.48
C ARG A 68 -13.56 -18.49 -10.49
N ALA A 69 -12.33 -18.28 -10.95
CA ALA A 69 -11.20 -18.02 -10.08
C ALA A 69 -11.29 -16.63 -9.42
N ILE A 70 -11.79 -15.63 -10.13
CA ILE A 70 -12.07 -14.30 -9.58
C ILE A 70 -13.18 -14.38 -8.51
N GLU A 71 -14.22 -15.19 -8.71
CA GLU A 71 -15.36 -15.33 -7.80
C GLU A 71 -15.10 -16.24 -6.60
N ALA A 72 -14.06 -17.07 -6.68
CA ALA A 72 -13.72 -18.02 -5.61
C ALA A 72 -13.48 -17.31 -4.27
N GLU A 73 -13.85 -17.99 -3.18
CA GLU A 73 -13.49 -17.51 -1.84
C GLU A 73 -11.98 -17.26 -1.76
N PRO A 74 -11.55 -16.14 -1.16
CA PRO A 74 -10.13 -15.89 -0.96
C PRO A 74 -9.51 -17.09 -0.23
N PRO A 75 -8.36 -17.60 -0.69
CA PRO A 75 -7.65 -18.61 0.09
C PRO A 75 -7.45 -18.09 1.51
N GLU A 76 -7.57 -18.97 2.50
CA GLU A 76 -7.11 -18.62 3.85
C GLU A 76 -5.72 -17.99 3.67
N ALA A 77 -5.56 -16.78 4.23
CA ALA A 77 -4.39 -15.96 3.96
C ALA A 77 -3.16 -16.86 4.10
N SER A 78 -2.69 -17.35 2.97
CA SER A 78 -1.47 -18.10 2.91
C SER A 78 -0.45 -17.19 3.55
N ALA A 79 0.05 -17.61 4.70
CA ALA A 79 1.03 -16.89 5.46
C ALA A 79 2.38 -16.87 4.70
N ARG A 80 2.37 -16.41 3.46
CA ARG A 80 3.57 -15.90 2.84
C ARG A 80 3.94 -14.68 3.66
N LYS A 81 4.71 -14.93 4.71
CA LYS A 81 5.36 -13.86 5.45
C LYS A 81 6.24 -13.15 4.44
N GLY A 82 5.81 -11.98 3.99
CA GLY A 82 6.63 -11.13 3.15
C GLY A 82 7.94 -10.80 3.85
N THR A 83 8.90 -10.33 3.10
CA THR A 83 10.20 -9.90 3.63
C THR A 83 10.01 -8.79 4.66
N LEU A 84 10.74 -8.82 5.76
CA LEU A 84 10.81 -7.71 6.71
C LEU A 84 11.93 -6.76 6.28
N HIS A 85 11.56 -5.51 6.08
CA HIS A 85 12.47 -4.40 5.78
C HIS A 85 12.56 -3.48 6.98
N GLU A 86 13.76 -3.26 7.50
CA GLU A 86 14.02 -2.20 8.48
C GLU A 86 14.42 -0.94 7.72
N ILE A 87 13.68 0.16 7.94
CA ILE A 87 13.89 1.44 7.25
C ILE A 87 14.26 2.49 8.28
N ALA A 88 15.48 2.99 8.18
CA ALA A 88 15.98 4.07 9.03
C ALA A 88 15.31 5.40 8.64
N VAL A 89 14.86 6.17 9.63
CA VAL A 89 14.15 7.43 9.46
C VAL A 89 14.72 8.49 10.38
N THR A 90 15.06 9.64 9.81
CA THR A 90 15.29 10.88 10.56
C THR A 90 13.94 11.56 10.74
N TYR A 91 13.48 11.68 11.99
CA TYR A 91 12.16 12.24 12.32
C TYR A 91 12.23 13.77 12.48
N ASP A 92 12.38 14.47 11.38
CA ASP A 92 12.47 15.94 11.28
C ASP A 92 11.38 16.53 10.37
N GLY A 93 10.31 15.76 10.11
CA GLY A 93 9.21 16.15 9.22
C GLY A 93 8.49 17.40 9.73
N GLU A 94 8.23 18.34 8.82
CA GLU A 94 7.61 19.63 9.12
C GLU A 94 6.23 19.54 9.79
N ASP A 95 5.49 18.41 9.60
CA ASP A 95 4.18 18.20 10.22
C ASP A 95 4.23 17.48 11.57
N LEU A 96 5.38 16.96 11.98
CA LEU A 96 5.49 16.19 13.22
C LEU A 96 4.94 16.95 14.45
N PRO A 97 5.26 18.25 14.65
CA PRO A 97 4.68 19.02 15.75
C PRO A 97 3.16 19.19 15.62
N ALA A 98 2.66 19.37 14.40
CA ALA A 98 1.23 19.55 14.16
C ALA A 98 0.46 18.23 14.39
N VAL A 99 1.02 17.07 13.96
CA VAL A 99 0.44 15.75 14.25
C VAL A 99 0.38 15.51 15.76
N ALA A 100 1.46 15.80 16.48
CA ALA A 100 1.51 15.68 17.93
C ALA A 100 0.42 16.55 18.61
N ALA A 101 0.30 17.80 18.20
CA ALA A 101 -0.74 18.70 18.72
C ALA A 101 -2.16 18.22 18.44
N LEU A 102 -2.43 17.74 17.21
CA LEU A 102 -3.72 17.18 16.81
C LEU A 102 -4.14 15.97 17.65
N ARG A 103 -3.19 15.21 18.15
CA ARG A 103 -3.42 13.99 18.93
C ARG A 103 -3.22 14.18 20.45
N GLY A 104 -2.87 15.38 20.89
CA GLY A 104 -2.59 15.67 22.31
C GLY A 104 -1.36 14.96 22.84
N MET A 105 -0.37 14.74 21.98
CA MET A 105 0.90 14.04 22.26
C MET A 105 2.09 14.98 22.18
N ARG A 106 3.23 14.56 22.71
CA ARG A 106 4.51 15.18 22.39
C ARG A 106 5.04 14.62 21.07
N PRO A 107 5.86 15.36 20.31
CA PRO A 107 6.50 14.84 19.08
C PRO A 107 7.22 13.50 19.30
N GLU A 108 7.89 13.33 20.42
CA GLU A 108 8.61 12.09 20.76
C GLU A 108 7.65 10.90 20.92
N ASP A 109 6.47 11.10 21.53
CA ASP A 109 5.45 10.06 21.70
C ASP A 109 4.91 9.59 20.32
N VAL A 110 4.78 10.52 19.35
CA VAL A 110 4.42 10.21 17.96
C VAL A 110 5.48 9.33 17.29
N ILE A 111 6.76 9.68 17.47
CA ILE A 111 7.89 8.93 16.90
C ILE A 111 7.95 7.52 17.50
N GLU A 112 7.92 7.41 18.83
CA GLU A 112 7.95 6.12 19.51
C GLU A 112 6.79 5.22 19.06
N LEU A 113 5.58 5.78 18.98
CA LEU A 113 4.41 5.05 18.56
C LEU A 113 4.49 4.61 17.09
N HIS A 114 5.02 5.47 16.19
CA HIS A 114 5.22 5.13 14.79
C HIS A 114 6.26 4.01 14.61
N MET A 115 7.28 3.95 15.44
CA MET A 115 8.31 2.90 15.41
C MET A 115 7.90 1.62 16.15
N SER A 116 6.86 1.65 16.99
CA SER A 116 6.54 0.54 17.91
C SER A 116 5.93 -0.69 17.22
N VAL A 117 5.53 -0.59 15.96
CA VAL A 117 4.77 -1.62 15.25
C VAL A 117 5.46 -2.06 13.96
N GLU A 118 5.08 -3.24 13.48
CA GLU A 118 5.39 -3.69 12.12
C GLU A 118 4.20 -3.36 11.21
N TYR A 119 4.50 -2.71 10.11
CA TYR A 119 3.54 -2.38 9.06
C TYR A 119 3.52 -3.45 7.98
N THR A 120 2.36 -3.61 7.33
CA THR A 120 2.24 -4.46 6.14
C THR A 120 2.08 -3.59 4.91
N VAL A 121 2.85 -3.87 3.86
CA VAL A 121 2.65 -3.26 2.55
C VAL A 121 1.32 -3.76 1.99
N ALA A 122 0.30 -2.90 2.02
CA ALA A 122 -1.03 -3.24 1.52
C ALA A 122 -1.04 -3.35 0.00
N PHE A 123 -0.52 -2.34 -0.65
CA PHE A 123 -0.37 -2.22 -2.10
C PHE A 123 0.65 -1.13 -2.44
N ILE A 124 1.10 -1.15 -3.70
CA ILE A 124 1.89 -0.08 -4.31
C ILE A 124 0.95 0.71 -5.20
N GLY A 125 0.93 2.05 -5.09
CA GLY A 125 0.02 2.89 -5.87
C GLY A 125 0.42 4.35 -5.84
N PHE A 126 -0.41 5.26 -6.39
CA PHE A 126 -0.15 6.68 -6.52
C PHE A 126 1.01 6.99 -7.50
N GLN A 127 2.20 6.44 -7.27
CA GLN A 127 3.35 6.52 -8.17
C GLN A 127 4.21 5.25 -8.04
N PRO A 128 5.08 4.94 -9.02
CA PRO A 128 5.94 3.76 -8.97
C PRO A 128 6.73 3.68 -7.67
N GLY A 129 6.58 2.56 -6.95
CA GLY A 129 7.27 2.30 -5.69
C GLY A 129 6.67 2.96 -4.43
N PHE A 130 5.57 3.73 -4.51
CA PHE A 130 4.93 4.32 -3.32
C PHE A 130 4.16 3.25 -2.53
N PRO A 131 4.60 2.90 -1.31
CA PRO A 131 3.94 1.89 -0.50
C PRO A 131 2.82 2.50 0.35
N TYR A 132 1.64 1.90 0.28
CA TYR A 132 0.60 2.11 1.28
C TYR A 132 0.79 1.06 2.38
N LEU A 133 1.19 1.50 3.56
CA LEU A 133 1.50 0.65 4.71
C LEU A 133 0.34 0.66 5.70
N LEU A 134 -0.22 -0.51 5.97
CA LEU A 134 -1.25 -0.74 7.00
C LEU A 134 -0.62 -1.12 8.34
N GLY A 135 -1.35 -0.84 9.42
CA GLY A 135 -0.92 -1.10 10.79
C GLY A 135 -0.59 0.16 11.56
N LEU A 136 -0.89 1.35 10.99
CA LEU A 136 -0.72 2.61 11.71
C LEU A 136 -1.57 2.58 12.99
N PRO A 137 -0.99 2.81 14.18
CA PRO A 137 -1.74 2.94 15.41
C PRO A 137 -2.85 3.99 15.26
N GLU A 138 -4.06 3.67 15.72
CA GLU A 138 -5.24 4.55 15.61
C GLU A 138 -4.98 5.94 16.21
N GLN A 139 -4.16 5.98 17.26
CA GLN A 139 -3.73 7.22 17.90
C GLN A 139 -2.98 8.17 16.95
N LEU A 140 -2.38 7.65 15.87
CA LEU A 140 -1.67 8.45 14.85
C LEU A 140 -2.53 8.75 13.62
N ALA A 141 -3.74 8.21 13.52
CA ALA A 141 -4.61 8.43 12.38
C ALA A 141 -5.05 9.90 12.30
N VAL A 142 -4.53 10.64 11.33
CA VAL A 142 -4.83 12.06 11.10
C VAL A 142 -5.26 12.30 9.65
N PRO A 143 -6.11 13.31 9.40
CA PRO A 143 -6.50 13.65 8.03
C PRO A 143 -5.32 14.23 7.26
N ARG A 144 -5.37 14.09 5.93
CA ARG A 144 -4.47 14.80 5.02
C ARG A 144 -4.58 16.31 5.21
N LEU A 145 -3.59 17.05 4.73
CA LEU A 145 -3.69 18.50 4.61
C LEU A 145 -4.90 18.88 3.75
N ALA A 146 -5.59 19.97 4.12
CA ALA A 146 -6.70 20.50 3.34
C ALA A 146 -6.28 20.92 1.93
N SER A 147 -5.05 21.46 1.80
CA SER A 147 -4.44 21.80 0.53
C SER A 147 -3.14 20.99 0.38
N PRO A 148 -2.98 20.17 -0.68
CA PRO A 148 -1.75 19.47 -0.92
C PRO A 148 -0.58 20.44 -1.14
N ARG A 149 0.62 20.03 -0.74
CA ARG A 149 1.86 20.71 -1.11
C ARG A 149 2.10 20.59 -2.61
N VAL A 150 2.66 21.63 -3.20
CA VAL A 150 3.09 21.61 -4.60
C VAL A 150 4.20 20.57 -4.81
N LYS A 151 5.04 20.37 -3.79
CA LYS A 151 6.14 19.43 -3.82
C LYS A 151 6.36 18.80 -2.43
N VAL A 152 6.43 17.49 -2.39
CA VAL A 152 6.97 16.68 -1.29
C VAL A 152 8.24 16.04 -1.83
N GLU A 153 9.31 16.07 -1.07
CA GLU A 153 10.59 15.52 -1.51
C GLU A 153 10.57 13.97 -1.47
N TRP A 154 11.40 13.35 -2.31
CA TRP A 154 11.63 11.90 -2.24
C TRP A 154 12.14 11.52 -0.84
N GLY A 155 11.91 10.30 -0.40
CA GLY A 155 12.32 9.84 0.92
C GLY A 155 11.42 10.33 2.06
N SER A 156 10.48 11.27 1.82
CA SER A 156 9.58 11.73 2.88
C SER A 156 8.73 10.58 3.43
N VAL A 157 8.79 10.36 4.74
CA VAL A 157 7.94 9.42 5.49
C VAL A 157 6.73 10.18 6.01
N ALA A 158 5.53 9.68 5.73
CA ALA A 158 4.31 10.43 5.97
C ALA A 158 3.13 9.55 6.40
N ILE A 159 2.14 10.17 7.05
CA ILE A 159 0.89 9.52 7.47
C ILE A 159 -0.33 10.25 6.92
N ALA A 160 -1.40 9.47 6.66
CA ALA A 160 -2.72 9.99 6.33
C ALA A 160 -3.80 8.92 6.53
N GLY A 161 -4.87 9.25 7.27
CA GLY A 161 -5.90 8.27 7.60
C GLY A 161 -5.31 7.08 8.34
N GLU A 162 -5.53 5.88 7.83
CA GLU A 162 -5.07 4.61 8.40
C GLU A 162 -3.68 4.16 7.89
N TYR A 163 -3.02 4.99 7.07
CA TYR A 163 -1.80 4.60 6.38
C TYR A 163 -0.59 5.42 6.83
N THR A 164 0.56 4.76 6.80
CA THR A 164 1.85 5.43 6.61
C THR A 164 2.40 5.07 5.23
N GLY A 165 3.34 5.87 4.73
CA GLY A 165 3.94 5.65 3.42
C GLY A 165 5.23 6.43 3.26
N ILE A 166 5.94 6.15 2.17
CA ILE A 166 7.23 6.79 1.86
C ILE A 166 7.18 7.25 0.40
N TYR A 167 7.51 8.51 0.16
CA TYR A 167 7.54 9.08 -1.18
C TYR A 167 8.80 8.61 -1.95
N PRO A 168 8.68 7.78 -3.01
CA PRO A 168 9.84 7.28 -3.76
C PRO A 168 10.44 8.30 -4.72
N ALA A 169 9.70 9.37 -5.03
CA ALA A 169 10.13 10.47 -5.89
C ALA A 169 9.41 11.76 -5.48
N ALA A 170 9.98 12.92 -5.85
CA ALA A 170 9.36 14.21 -5.57
C ALA A 170 8.05 14.36 -6.36
N THR A 171 6.97 14.77 -5.67
CA THR A 171 5.61 14.88 -6.23
C THR A 171 4.74 15.80 -5.37
N PRO A 172 3.66 16.39 -5.91
CA PRO A 172 2.64 16.99 -5.07
C PRO A 172 2.04 15.99 -4.09
N GLY A 173 1.75 16.41 -2.85
CA GLY A 173 1.19 15.52 -1.84
C GLY A 173 0.62 16.22 -0.63
N GLY A 174 -0.39 15.60 0.01
CA GLY A 174 -1.09 16.17 1.16
C GLY A 174 -0.97 15.33 2.44
N TRP A 175 -0.12 14.31 2.47
CA TRP A 175 0.12 13.54 3.69
C TRP A 175 0.95 14.34 4.69
N ARG A 176 0.80 14.03 5.98
CA ARG A 176 1.53 14.68 7.06
C ARG A 176 2.93 14.10 7.19
N LEU A 177 3.94 14.92 6.97
CA LEU A 177 5.34 14.52 6.96
C LEU A 177 5.86 14.34 8.38
N LEU A 178 6.34 13.13 8.70
CA LEU A 178 6.94 12.79 9.99
C LEU A 178 8.48 12.84 9.97
N GLY A 179 9.08 12.57 8.81
CA GLY A 179 10.52 12.48 8.68
C GLY A 179 10.96 12.12 7.27
N TYR A 180 12.19 11.67 7.17
CA TYR A 180 12.88 11.38 5.92
C TYR A 180 13.68 10.08 6.03
N THR A 181 13.76 9.33 4.93
CA THR A 181 14.66 8.17 4.74
C THR A 181 15.37 8.27 3.41
N ASP A 182 16.57 7.72 3.33
CA ASP A 182 17.35 7.58 2.10
C ASP A 182 17.16 6.20 1.42
N ALA A 183 16.20 5.39 1.91
CA ALA A 183 15.91 4.09 1.34
C ALA A 183 15.50 4.21 -0.15
N PRO A 184 16.15 3.49 -1.09
CA PRO A 184 15.87 3.57 -2.52
C PRO A 184 14.62 2.76 -2.89
N LEU A 185 13.43 3.34 -2.67
CA LEU A 185 12.13 2.65 -2.81
C LEU A 185 11.87 2.14 -4.24
N PHE A 186 12.35 2.88 -5.24
CA PHE A 186 12.15 2.54 -6.64
C PHE A 186 13.40 2.86 -7.47
N ASP A 187 13.83 1.87 -8.25
CA ASP A 187 14.91 2.00 -9.21
C ASP A 187 14.53 1.23 -10.48
N PRO A 188 14.32 1.91 -11.62
CA PRO A 188 13.93 1.25 -12.87
C PRO A 188 15.00 0.28 -13.43
N ALA A 189 16.26 0.42 -12.98
CA ALA A 189 17.34 -0.50 -13.39
C ALA A 189 17.39 -1.77 -12.54
N ARG A 190 16.67 -1.82 -11.42
CA ARG A 190 16.62 -2.98 -10.52
C ARG A 190 15.55 -3.98 -10.98
N THR A 191 15.74 -5.26 -10.66
CA THR A 191 14.76 -6.33 -10.88
C THR A 191 14.48 -7.06 -9.55
N PRO A 192 13.29 -6.96 -8.94
CA PRO A 192 12.18 -6.06 -9.30
C PRO A 192 12.52 -4.59 -9.06
N PRO A 193 11.89 -3.64 -9.77
CA PRO A 193 12.22 -2.22 -9.66
C PRO A 193 11.84 -1.60 -8.31
N SER A 194 10.74 -2.06 -7.69
CA SER A 194 10.32 -1.63 -6.35
C SER A 194 11.09 -2.39 -5.27
N LEU A 195 11.51 -1.66 -4.21
CA LEU A 195 12.12 -2.26 -3.02
C LEU A 195 11.11 -3.12 -2.26
N LEU A 196 9.89 -2.61 -2.14
CA LEU A 196 8.81 -3.22 -1.38
C LEU A 196 7.78 -3.83 -2.34
N ALA A 197 7.20 -4.95 -1.92
CA ALA A 197 6.12 -5.64 -2.61
C ALA A 197 4.89 -5.80 -1.69
N PRO A 198 3.67 -5.89 -2.24
CA PRO A 198 2.48 -6.17 -1.44
C PRO A 198 2.66 -7.42 -0.57
N GLY A 199 2.37 -7.31 0.72
CA GLY A 199 2.57 -8.38 1.70
C GLY A 199 3.92 -8.34 2.43
N ASP A 200 4.90 -7.56 1.98
CA ASP A 200 6.10 -7.30 2.75
C ASP A 200 5.77 -6.56 4.05
N ARG A 201 6.69 -6.66 5.01
CA ARG A 201 6.60 -5.96 6.30
C ARG A 201 7.66 -4.87 6.37
N VAL A 202 7.30 -3.79 7.03
CA VAL A 202 8.19 -2.66 7.26
C VAL A 202 8.24 -2.35 8.75
N ARG A 203 9.44 -2.18 9.28
CA ARG A 203 9.68 -1.62 10.61
C ARG A 203 10.50 -0.35 10.45
N PHE A 204 10.01 0.75 11.00
CA PHE A 204 10.78 1.98 11.06
C PHE A 204 11.71 1.96 12.26
N VAL A 205 12.93 2.41 12.05
CA VAL A 205 13.93 2.59 13.10
C VAL A 205 14.50 4.00 13.02
N ARG A 206 14.92 4.56 14.15
CA ARG A 206 15.53 5.90 14.13
C ARG A 206 16.94 5.80 13.56
N SER A 207 17.30 6.69 12.63
CA SER A 207 18.64 6.87 12.11
C SER A 207 19.55 7.56 13.12
#